data_9def57fcae73a35ec8908731591eb1b7
#
_entry.id   9def57fcae73a35ec8908731591eb1b7
#
_cell.length_a   1.000
_cell.length_b   1.000
_cell.length_c   1.000
_cell.angle_alpha   90.00
_cell.angle_beta   90.00
_cell.angle_gamma   90.00
#
_symmetry.space_group_name_H-M   'P 1'
#
loop_
_entity.id
_entity.type
_entity.pdbx_description
1 polymer ?
#
loop_
_entity_poly.entity_id
_entity_poly.type
_entity_poly.pdbx_seq_one_letter_code
_entity_poly.pdbx_strand_id
1 'polypeptide(L)'
;MKEDHMLNGQLKPAYNVQIAVENYFIVHSYVSSDRTDYNTLIPVLEKHRKAFGEELEAVTADSGYCSEKNLSYLKENGIKSYIKLQDHEKRKTRAYKADIGKYYNMSCAVFEDEYYYICHDGRELRHMRTESRIQDGYTQTFEVYGCADCSGCEHKAKCLYKYDAEKHSDRNKVMKINERWDCLLYTSPSPRDRSVSR
;
A
#
# COMPACT_ATOMS: atom_id res chain seq x y z
N MET A 1 21.65 -5.84 6.78
CA MET A 1 22.60 -6.08 5.67
C MET A 1 21.89 -5.82 4.36
N LYS A 2 22.53 -5.13 3.43
CA LYS A 2 22.02 -4.82 2.09
C LYS A 2 22.93 -5.46 1.05
N GLU A 3 22.41 -5.83 -0.10
CA GLU A 3 23.23 -6.30 -1.21
C GLU A 3 24.17 -5.17 -1.68
N ASP A 4 25.39 -5.53 -2.03
CA ASP A 4 26.36 -4.58 -2.58
C ASP A 4 25.79 -3.94 -3.86
N HIS A 5 26.06 -2.64 -4.06
CA HIS A 5 25.64 -1.89 -5.26
C HIS A 5 26.15 -2.51 -6.56
N MET A 6 27.21 -3.33 -6.50
CA MET A 6 27.74 -4.10 -7.63
C MET A 6 26.88 -5.30 -8.03
N LEU A 7 25.78 -5.57 -7.30
CA LEU A 7 24.85 -6.68 -7.55
C LEU A 7 25.54 -8.06 -7.70
N ASN A 8 26.60 -8.28 -6.92
CA ASN A 8 27.41 -9.49 -6.97
C ASN A 8 26.95 -10.58 -5.96
N GLY A 9 25.77 -10.40 -5.36
CA GLY A 9 25.21 -11.31 -4.35
C GLY A 9 25.84 -11.18 -2.96
N GLN A 10 26.80 -10.29 -2.75
CA GLN A 10 27.41 -10.09 -1.44
C GLN A 10 26.52 -9.18 -0.58
N LEU A 11 26.27 -9.61 0.66
CA LEU A 11 25.57 -8.81 1.66
C LEU A 11 26.60 -8.05 2.52
N LYS A 12 26.53 -6.73 2.49
CA LYS A 12 27.38 -5.86 3.32
C LYS A 12 26.58 -5.22 4.47
N PRO A 13 27.21 -4.98 5.62
CA PRO A 13 26.64 -4.10 6.64
C PRO A 13 26.36 -2.72 6.04
N ALA A 14 25.16 -2.22 6.24
CA ALA A 14 24.78 -0.88 5.77
C ALA A 14 23.79 -0.28 6.74
N TYR A 15 23.90 1.03 6.92
CA TYR A 15 22.90 1.84 7.62
C TYR A 15 21.96 2.48 6.63
N ASN A 16 20.74 2.69 7.07
CA ASN A 16 19.74 3.47 6.37
C ASN A 16 19.79 4.91 6.95
N VAL A 17 20.20 5.85 6.12
CA VAL A 17 20.35 7.25 6.53
C VAL A 17 19.26 8.08 5.91
N GLN A 18 18.45 8.71 6.75
CA GLN A 18 17.40 9.64 6.35
C GLN A 18 17.86 11.07 6.55
N ILE A 19 17.51 11.92 5.60
CA ILE A 19 17.81 13.36 5.66
C ILE A 19 16.50 14.12 5.46
N ALA A 20 16.13 14.93 6.43
CA ALA A 20 15.03 15.88 6.30
C ALA A 20 15.57 17.24 5.86
N VAL A 21 14.94 17.82 4.85
CA VAL A 21 15.33 19.10 4.24
C VAL A 21 14.14 20.03 4.26
N GLU A 22 14.37 21.26 4.68
CA GLU A 22 13.43 22.38 4.64
C GLU A 22 14.13 23.63 4.12
N ASN A 23 13.52 24.34 3.17
CA ASN A 23 14.08 25.57 2.57
C ASN A 23 15.55 25.44 2.15
N TYR A 24 15.93 24.28 1.56
CA TYR A 24 17.30 23.92 1.14
C TYR A 24 18.29 23.64 2.29
N PHE A 25 17.86 23.66 3.55
CA PHE A 25 18.71 23.31 4.69
C PHE A 25 18.39 21.90 5.19
N ILE A 26 19.43 21.16 5.58
CA ILE A 26 19.27 19.90 6.29
C ILE A 26 18.86 20.22 7.72
N VAL A 27 17.60 19.93 8.06
CA VAL A 27 17.06 20.18 9.40
C VAL A 27 17.27 19.01 10.33
N HIS A 28 17.25 17.78 9.80
CA HIS A 28 17.49 16.57 10.58
C HIS A 28 18.17 15.49 9.77
N SER A 29 18.89 14.60 10.48
CA SER A 29 19.33 13.30 10.00
C SER A 29 18.90 12.21 10.98
N TYR A 30 18.60 11.03 10.46
CA TYR A 30 18.25 9.85 11.24
C TYR A 30 18.95 8.63 10.64
N VAL A 31 19.58 7.84 11.49
CA VAL A 31 20.31 6.63 11.08
C VAL A 31 19.62 5.43 11.67
N SER A 32 19.28 4.45 10.83
CA SER A 32 18.63 3.22 11.22
C SER A 32 19.36 2.00 10.64
N SER A 33 19.22 0.85 11.28
CA SER A 33 19.60 -0.45 10.74
C SER A 33 18.49 -1.12 9.91
N ASP A 34 17.32 -0.48 9.78
CA ASP A 34 16.20 -1.00 9.00
C ASP A 34 16.55 -1.13 7.52
N ARG A 35 16.08 -2.20 6.90
CA ARG A 35 16.33 -2.44 5.46
C ARG A 35 15.52 -1.54 4.54
N THR A 36 14.40 -1.01 5.04
CA THR A 36 13.41 -0.24 4.28
C THR A 36 13.09 1.05 5.02
N ASP A 37 12.52 2.02 4.30
CA ASP A 37 12.18 3.32 4.84
C ASP A 37 10.83 3.36 5.59
N TYR A 38 10.10 2.24 5.60
CA TYR A 38 8.76 2.15 6.21
C TYR A 38 8.70 2.58 7.68
N ASN A 39 9.76 2.29 8.45
CA ASN A 39 9.80 2.56 9.88
C ASN A 39 10.60 3.82 10.23
N THR A 40 11.14 4.54 9.25
CA THR A 40 12.05 5.66 9.51
C THR A 40 11.38 7.04 9.46
N LEU A 41 10.21 7.16 8.81
CA LEU A 41 9.51 8.44 8.68
C LEU A 41 9.07 9.00 10.03
N ILE A 42 8.32 8.22 10.81
CA ILE A 42 7.78 8.66 12.09
C ILE A 42 8.88 9.11 13.05
N PRO A 43 9.99 8.35 13.25
CA PRO A 43 11.11 8.82 14.07
C PRO A 43 11.72 10.15 13.62
N VAL A 44 11.81 10.42 12.32
CA VAL A 44 12.30 11.70 11.79
C VAL A 44 11.34 12.83 12.14
N LEU A 45 10.04 12.63 11.96
CA LEU A 45 9.01 13.63 12.26
C LEU A 45 8.93 13.93 13.76
N GLU A 46 9.01 12.91 14.61
CA GLU A 46 9.04 13.07 16.06
C GLU A 46 10.30 13.82 16.52
N LYS A 47 11.44 13.57 15.90
CA LYS A 47 12.68 14.29 16.17
C LYS A 47 12.56 15.77 15.78
N HIS A 48 11.92 16.05 14.63
CA HIS A 48 11.66 17.41 14.19
C HIS A 48 10.76 18.16 15.20
N ARG A 49 9.65 17.57 15.57
CA ARG A 49 8.70 18.12 16.54
C ARG A 49 9.34 18.42 17.91
N LYS A 50 10.22 17.53 18.38
CA LYS A 50 10.97 17.76 19.64
C LYS A 50 11.96 18.90 19.55
N ALA A 51 12.59 19.10 18.38
CA ALA A 51 13.63 20.11 18.21
C ALA A 51 13.05 21.52 17.99
N PHE A 52 11.96 21.65 17.24
CA PHE A 52 11.42 22.94 16.84
C PHE A 52 10.10 23.30 17.53
N GLY A 53 9.40 22.32 18.13
CA GLY A 53 8.12 22.57 18.82
C GLY A 53 6.98 22.98 17.88
N GLU A 54 7.20 22.97 16.57
CA GLU A 54 6.23 23.40 15.56
C GLU A 54 5.47 22.21 14.98
N GLU A 55 4.21 22.46 14.64
CA GLU A 55 3.40 21.51 13.90
C GLU A 55 3.73 21.60 12.40
N LEU A 56 4.06 20.45 11.82
CA LEU A 56 4.33 20.35 10.39
C LEU A 56 3.01 20.44 9.59
N GLU A 57 2.94 21.35 8.63
CA GLU A 57 1.79 21.44 7.75
C GLU A 57 1.76 20.30 6.71
N ALA A 58 2.92 19.96 6.18
CA ALA A 58 3.03 19.00 5.09
C ALA A 58 4.38 18.27 5.05
N VAL A 59 4.36 17.05 4.54
CA VAL A 59 5.57 16.24 4.30
C VAL A 59 5.54 15.71 2.87
N THR A 60 6.69 15.86 2.18
CA THR A 60 6.94 15.23 0.88
C THR A 60 8.02 14.17 1.07
N ALA A 61 7.73 12.94 0.66
CA ALA A 61 8.70 11.85 0.70
C ALA A 61 8.53 10.91 -0.51
N ASP A 62 9.50 10.07 -0.75
CA ASP A 62 9.43 9.12 -1.86
C ASP A 62 8.48 7.94 -1.55
N SER A 63 8.33 7.05 -2.53
CA SER A 63 7.43 5.90 -2.41
C SER A 63 7.90 4.85 -1.39
N GLY A 64 9.17 4.86 -0.99
CA GLY A 64 9.71 3.98 0.04
C GLY A 64 9.08 4.19 1.41
N TYR A 65 8.57 5.39 1.67
CA TYR A 65 7.87 5.73 2.92
C TYR A 65 6.37 5.45 2.88
N CYS A 66 5.81 5.06 1.73
CA CYS A 66 4.39 4.84 1.57
C CYS A 66 3.94 3.55 2.26
N SER A 67 3.50 3.66 3.51
CA SER A 67 2.91 2.58 4.30
C SER A 67 1.64 3.06 4.99
N GLU A 68 0.73 2.13 5.30
CA GLU A 68 -0.52 2.45 6.01
C GLU A 68 -0.22 3.11 7.36
N LYS A 69 0.76 2.59 8.10
CA LYS A 69 1.23 3.15 9.38
C LYS A 69 1.64 4.62 9.25
N ASN A 70 2.46 4.92 8.25
CA ASN A 70 2.95 6.29 8.03
C ASN A 70 1.83 7.23 7.60
N LEU A 71 0.97 6.80 6.67
CA LEU A 71 -0.16 7.63 6.22
C LEU A 71 -1.20 7.84 7.33
N SER A 72 -1.46 6.84 8.17
CA SER A 72 -2.33 6.98 9.34
C SER A 72 -1.76 7.99 10.33
N TYR A 73 -0.46 7.88 10.64
CA TYR A 73 0.22 8.82 11.53
C TYR A 73 0.11 10.27 11.02
N LEU A 74 0.40 10.49 9.73
CA LEU A 74 0.31 11.82 9.13
C LEU A 74 -1.13 12.38 9.19
N LYS A 75 -2.13 11.55 8.87
CA LYS A 75 -3.55 11.93 8.93
C LYS A 75 -3.99 12.25 10.35
N GLU A 76 -3.63 11.42 11.34
CA GLU A 76 -3.98 11.58 12.75
C GLU A 76 -3.35 12.84 13.37
N ASN A 77 -2.19 13.27 12.85
CA ASN A 77 -1.51 14.50 13.27
C ASN A 77 -1.82 15.72 12.38
N GLY A 78 -2.79 15.61 11.46
CA GLY A 78 -3.19 16.73 10.59
C GLY A 78 -2.17 17.13 9.54
N ILE A 79 -1.14 16.31 9.30
CA ILE A 79 -0.04 16.59 8.38
C ILE A 79 -0.43 16.16 6.96
N LYS A 80 -0.40 17.08 6.00
CA LYS A 80 -0.64 16.77 4.58
C LYS A 80 0.49 15.91 4.03
N SER A 81 0.16 14.76 3.45
CA SER A 81 1.15 13.84 2.90
C SER A 81 1.25 13.94 1.38
N TYR A 82 2.46 14.17 0.86
CA TYR A 82 2.78 14.13 -0.57
C TYR A 82 3.73 12.95 -0.84
N ILE A 83 3.23 11.74 -0.63
CA ILE A 83 3.99 10.49 -0.78
C ILE A 83 3.44 9.70 -1.96
N LYS A 84 4.31 9.37 -2.92
CA LYS A 84 3.92 8.62 -4.11
C LYS A 84 3.66 7.14 -3.74
N LEU A 85 2.60 6.56 -4.30
CA LEU A 85 2.34 5.13 -4.19
C LEU A 85 3.44 4.30 -4.84
N GLN A 86 3.81 3.17 -4.23
CA GLN A 86 4.81 2.25 -4.79
C GLN A 86 4.38 1.64 -6.13
N ASP A 87 3.08 1.41 -6.30
CA ASP A 87 2.52 0.84 -7.52
C ASP A 87 1.94 1.88 -8.49
N HIS A 88 2.19 3.18 -8.24
CA HIS A 88 1.63 4.28 -9.04
C HIS A 88 1.91 4.12 -10.55
N GLU A 89 3.13 3.77 -10.94
CA GLU A 89 3.47 3.58 -12.36
C GLU A 89 2.85 2.29 -12.92
N LYS A 90 2.76 1.23 -12.11
CA LYS A 90 2.09 -0.01 -12.51
C LYS A 90 0.61 0.20 -12.79
N ARG A 91 -0.07 1.03 -11.98
CA ARG A 91 -1.51 1.34 -12.15
C ARG A 91 -1.83 1.97 -13.50
N LYS A 92 -0.87 2.63 -14.14
CA LYS A 92 -1.04 3.24 -15.46
C LYS A 92 -0.94 2.23 -16.60
N THR A 93 -0.33 1.07 -16.37
CA THR A 93 -0.09 0.08 -17.42
C THR A 93 -1.37 -0.59 -17.88
N ARG A 94 -1.41 -0.97 -19.17
CA ARG A 94 -2.53 -1.73 -19.75
C ARG A 94 -2.72 -3.07 -19.05
N ALA A 95 -1.63 -3.75 -18.67
CA ALA A 95 -1.67 -5.02 -17.98
C ALA A 95 -2.36 -4.92 -16.61
N TYR A 96 -2.07 -3.85 -15.84
CA TYR A 96 -2.72 -3.62 -14.55
C TYR A 96 -4.22 -3.38 -14.71
N LYS A 97 -4.61 -2.56 -15.68
CA LYS A 97 -6.02 -2.22 -15.96
C LYS A 97 -6.83 -3.41 -16.51
N ALA A 98 -6.15 -4.37 -17.14
CA ALA A 98 -6.76 -5.57 -17.71
C ALA A 98 -6.72 -6.80 -16.79
N ASP A 99 -6.16 -6.69 -15.58
CA ASP A 99 -6.04 -7.79 -14.62
C ASP A 99 -7.41 -8.09 -13.98
N ILE A 100 -8.13 -9.06 -14.54
CA ILE A 100 -9.46 -9.49 -14.08
C ILE A 100 -9.45 -10.12 -12.68
N GLY A 101 -8.29 -10.48 -12.17
CA GLY A 101 -8.13 -11.07 -10.84
C GLY A 101 -8.10 -10.05 -9.71
N LYS A 102 -8.14 -8.74 -10.00
CA LYS A 102 -8.02 -7.68 -9.02
C LYS A 102 -9.37 -7.02 -8.72
N TYR A 103 -9.64 -6.76 -7.44
CA TYR A 103 -10.92 -6.20 -6.98
C TYR A 103 -11.24 -4.84 -7.63
N TYR A 104 -10.26 -4.00 -7.87
CA TYR A 104 -10.45 -2.68 -8.50
C TYR A 104 -10.85 -2.74 -9.99
N ASN A 105 -10.79 -3.92 -10.61
CA ASN A 105 -11.29 -4.19 -11.96
C ASN A 105 -12.59 -5.02 -11.96
N MET A 106 -13.18 -5.25 -10.78
CA MET A 106 -14.48 -5.90 -10.60
C MET A 106 -15.55 -4.85 -10.33
N SER A 107 -16.78 -5.15 -10.69
CA SER A 107 -17.93 -4.32 -10.30
C SER A 107 -18.21 -4.56 -8.82
N CYS A 108 -18.56 -3.48 -8.12
CA CYS A 108 -19.01 -3.53 -6.72
C CYS A 108 -20.52 -3.24 -6.70
N ALA A 109 -21.27 -4.02 -5.95
CA ALA A 109 -22.69 -3.83 -5.73
C ALA A 109 -23.03 -3.93 -4.24
N VAL A 110 -24.19 -3.40 -3.86
CA VAL A 110 -24.71 -3.43 -2.49
C VAL A 110 -26.06 -4.13 -2.51
N PHE A 111 -26.26 -5.06 -1.58
CA PHE A 111 -27.55 -5.70 -1.36
C PHE A 111 -27.75 -5.86 0.16
N GLU A 112 -28.87 -5.37 0.69
CA GLU A 112 -29.20 -5.40 2.14
C GLU A 112 -28.06 -4.86 3.03
N ASP A 113 -27.47 -3.71 2.62
CA ASP A 113 -26.32 -3.06 3.28
C ASP A 113 -25.00 -3.86 3.26
N GLU A 114 -24.95 -4.97 2.57
CA GLU A 114 -23.71 -5.74 2.36
C GLU A 114 -23.07 -5.46 1.01
N TYR A 115 -21.77 -5.15 1.02
CA TYR A 115 -20.97 -5.00 -0.19
C TYR A 115 -20.56 -6.38 -0.72
N TYR A 116 -20.69 -6.54 -2.04
CA TYR A 116 -20.13 -7.71 -2.74
C TYR A 116 -19.56 -7.31 -4.09
N TYR A 117 -18.65 -8.14 -4.58
CA TYR A 117 -17.98 -7.90 -5.85
C TYR A 117 -18.49 -8.89 -6.90
N ILE A 118 -18.57 -8.43 -8.14
CA ILE A 118 -18.95 -9.27 -9.29
C ILE A 118 -17.68 -9.47 -10.12
N CYS A 119 -17.25 -10.73 -10.26
CA CYS A 119 -16.08 -11.07 -11.05
C CYS A 119 -16.35 -10.97 -12.56
N HIS A 120 -15.31 -11.14 -13.37
CA HIS A 120 -15.43 -11.07 -14.83
C HIS A 120 -16.38 -12.12 -15.44
N ASP A 121 -16.59 -13.26 -14.75
CA ASP A 121 -17.53 -14.32 -15.12
C ASP A 121 -18.96 -14.09 -14.57
N GLY A 122 -19.24 -12.90 -14.02
CA GLY A 122 -20.55 -12.58 -13.46
C GLY A 122 -20.87 -13.22 -12.11
N ARG A 123 -19.92 -13.91 -11.47
CA ARG A 123 -20.12 -14.56 -10.17
C ARG A 123 -19.86 -13.58 -9.03
N GLU A 124 -20.59 -13.75 -7.94
CA GLU A 124 -20.47 -12.92 -6.76
C GLU A 124 -19.33 -13.38 -5.84
N LEU A 125 -18.57 -12.41 -5.33
CA LEU A 125 -17.65 -12.60 -4.23
C LEU A 125 -18.24 -11.89 -3.01
N ARG A 126 -18.69 -12.67 -2.03
CA ARG A 126 -19.30 -12.18 -0.81
C ARG A 126 -18.29 -12.08 0.31
N HIS A 127 -18.56 -11.22 1.27
CA HIS A 127 -17.75 -11.11 2.47
C HIS A 127 -17.74 -12.45 3.22
N MET A 128 -16.56 -12.90 3.61
CA MET A 128 -16.36 -14.16 4.33
C MET A 128 -15.94 -13.93 5.78
N ARG A 129 -15.02 -13.02 5.98
CA ARG A 129 -14.43 -12.72 7.31
C ARG A 129 -13.55 -11.48 7.25
N THR A 130 -13.29 -10.93 8.42
CA THR A 130 -12.28 -9.90 8.64
C THR A 130 -11.01 -10.53 9.20
N GLU A 131 -9.86 -10.20 8.66
CA GLU A 131 -8.56 -10.67 9.14
C GLU A 131 -7.72 -9.47 9.60
N SER A 132 -7.00 -9.64 10.71
CA SER A 132 -6.05 -8.65 11.20
C SER A 132 -4.64 -9.20 11.17
N ARG A 133 -3.69 -8.34 10.78
CA ARG A 133 -2.26 -8.65 10.79
C ARG A 133 -1.51 -7.57 11.55
N ILE A 134 -0.66 -7.96 12.45
CA ILE A 134 0.25 -7.04 13.15
C ILE A 134 1.60 -7.06 12.44
N GLN A 135 2.08 -5.90 12.04
CA GLN A 135 3.41 -5.72 11.47
C GLN A 135 4.05 -4.46 12.07
N ASP A 136 5.24 -4.61 12.64
CA ASP A 136 6.01 -3.52 13.27
C ASP A 136 5.19 -2.69 14.28
N GLY A 137 4.38 -3.39 15.09
CA GLY A 137 3.51 -2.78 16.11
C GLY A 137 2.28 -2.04 15.56
N TYR A 138 2.00 -2.16 14.26
CA TYR A 138 0.82 -1.59 13.62
C TYR A 138 -0.14 -2.70 13.18
N THR A 139 -1.44 -2.55 13.50
CA THR A 139 -2.48 -3.50 13.13
C THR A 139 -3.13 -3.10 11.81
N GLN A 140 -3.01 -3.94 10.80
CA GLN A 140 -3.72 -3.82 9.53
C GLN A 140 -4.94 -4.72 9.54
N THR A 141 -6.06 -4.22 9.02
CA THR A 141 -7.32 -4.96 8.91
C THR A 141 -7.67 -5.18 7.43
N PHE A 142 -8.08 -6.39 7.10
CA PHE A 142 -8.44 -6.79 5.75
C PHE A 142 -9.82 -7.43 5.75
N GLU A 143 -10.68 -6.94 4.87
CA GLU A 143 -11.93 -7.60 4.55
C GLU A 143 -11.68 -8.66 3.48
N VAL A 144 -12.10 -9.89 3.75
CA VAL A 144 -11.88 -11.04 2.89
C VAL A 144 -13.17 -11.39 2.17
N TYR A 145 -13.11 -11.32 0.84
CA TYR A 145 -14.22 -11.68 -0.03
C TYR A 145 -13.89 -12.95 -0.83
N GLY A 146 -14.88 -13.81 -1.02
CA GLY A 146 -14.67 -15.04 -1.75
C GLY A 146 -15.87 -15.43 -2.62
N CYS A 147 -15.56 -16.08 -3.74
CA CYS A 147 -16.54 -16.71 -4.59
C CYS A 147 -16.87 -18.10 -4.03
N ALA A 148 -18.15 -18.43 -3.92
CA ALA A 148 -18.57 -19.72 -3.40
C ALA A 148 -18.15 -20.90 -4.31
N ASP A 149 -18.24 -20.70 -5.62
CA ASP A 149 -17.87 -21.71 -6.60
C ASP A 149 -17.28 -21.08 -7.86
N CYS A 150 -16.08 -21.51 -8.24
CA CYS A 150 -15.40 -21.15 -9.48
C CYS A 150 -15.24 -22.35 -10.43
N SER A 151 -15.98 -23.44 -10.24
CA SER A 151 -15.94 -24.60 -11.15
C SER A 151 -16.41 -24.19 -12.54
N GLY A 152 -15.81 -24.77 -13.57
CA GLY A 152 -16.17 -24.50 -14.97
C GLY A 152 -15.89 -23.07 -15.47
N CYS A 153 -15.25 -22.21 -14.68
CA CYS A 153 -14.93 -20.85 -15.12
C CYS A 153 -13.75 -20.84 -16.11
N GLU A 154 -13.98 -20.37 -17.33
CA GLU A 154 -12.94 -20.26 -18.38
C GLU A 154 -11.85 -19.26 -18.05
N HIS A 155 -12.14 -18.30 -17.17
CA HIS A 155 -11.22 -17.24 -16.77
C HIS A 155 -10.33 -17.60 -15.57
N LYS A 156 -10.48 -18.81 -15.01
CA LYS A 156 -9.81 -19.24 -13.76
C LYS A 156 -8.29 -19.07 -13.80
N ALA A 157 -7.66 -19.44 -14.91
CA ALA A 157 -6.22 -19.33 -15.11
C ALA A 157 -5.70 -17.87 -15.10
N LYS A 158 -6.50 -16.91 -15.57
CA LYS A 158 -6.16 -15.46 -15.57
C LYS A 158 -6.56 -14.77 -14.27
N CYS A 159 -7.57 -15.32 -13.59
CA CYS A 159 -8.13 -14.73 -12.37
C CYS A 159 -7.35 -15.12 -11.11
N LEU A 160 -6.86 -16.35 -11.02
CA LEU A 160 -6.16 -16.87 -9.86
C LEU A 160 -4.64 -16.78 -10.01
N TYR A 161 -4.00 -16.18 -9.01
CA TYR A 161 -2.53 -16.10 -8.99
C TYR A 161 -1.89 -17.48 -8.88
N LYS A 162 -0.93 -17.79 -9.77
CA LYS A 162 -0.24 -19.09 -9.84
C LYS A 162 -1.21 -20.29 -9.89
N TYR A 163 -2.25 -20.17 -10.71
CA TYR A 163 -3.18 -21.25 -10.89
C TYR A 163 -2.55 -22.39 -11.70
N ASP A 164 -2.73 -23.60 -11.19
CA ASP A 164 -2.35 -24.86 -11.83
C ASP A 164 -3.59 -25.76 -11.83
N ALA A 165 -4.09 -26.11 -13.01
CA ALA A 165 -5.33 -26.86 -13.16
C ALA A 165 -5.24 -28.28 -12.58
N GLU A 166 -4.06 -28.90 -12.59
CA GLU A 166 -3.87 -30.25 -12.08
C GLU A 166 -3.85 -30.29 -10.55
N LYS A 167 -3.30 -29.24 -9.91
CA LYS A 167 -3.10 -29.16 -8.43
C LYS A 167 -4.19 -28.41 -7.71
N HIS A 168 -4.89 -27.49 -8.40
CA HIS A 168 -5.76 -26.50 -7.78
C HIS A 168 -7.11 -26.38 -8.48
N SER A 169 -7.62 -27.48 -9.05
CA SER A 169 -8.90 -27.50 -9.79
C SER A 169 -10.10 -27.00 -8.98
N ASP A 170 -10.10 -27.26 -7.68
CA ASP A 170 -11.13 -26.90 -6.70
C ASP A 170 -10.96 -25.50 -6.08
N ARG A 171 -9.83 -24.81 -6.38
CA ARG A 171 -9.53 -23.52 -5.79
C ARG A 171 -10.49 -22.43 -6.27
N ASN A 172 -11.16 -21.78 -5.32
CA ASN A 172 -12.03 -20.64 -5.58
C ASN A 172 -11.30 -19.29 -5.44
N LYS A 173 -11.88 -18.27 -6.04
CA LYS A 173 -11.36 -16.90 -5.93
C LYS A 173 -11.58 -16.36 -4.52
N VAL A 174 -10.49 -15.93 -3.89
CA VAL A 174 -10.48 -15.18 -2.63
C VAL A 174 -9.65 -13.94 -2.83
N MET A 175 -10.08 -12.82 -2.28
CA MET A 175 -9.35 -11.56 -2.29
C MET A 175 -9.41 -10.89 -0.92
N LYS A 176 -8.38 -10.11 -0.61
CA LYS A 176 -8.28 -9.32 0.62
C LYS A 176 -8.23 -7.85 0.24
N ILE A 177 -9.07 -7.06 0.87
CA ILE A 177 -9.19 -5.62 0.65
C ILE A 177 -8.85 -4.93 1.96
N ASN A 178 -8.01 -3.93 1.90
CA ASN A 178 -7.73 -3.04 3.01
C ASN A 178 -8.43 -1.70 2.74
N GLU A 179 -9.63 -1.56 3.25
CA GLU A 179 -10.46 -0.36 3.05
C GLU A 179 -9.82 0.90 3.65
N ARG A 180 -9.13 0.76 4.78
CA ARG A 180 -8.41 1.87 5.41
C ARG A 180 -7.28 2.37 4.52
N TRP A 181 -6.56 1.48 3.86
CA TRP A 181 -5.53 1.82 2.89
C TRP A 181 -6.11 2.63 1.72
N ASP A 182 -7.20 2.16 1.14
CA ASP A 182 -7.86 2.84 0.03
C ASP A 182 -8.37 4.24 0.46
N CYS A 183 -8.92 4.36 1.66
CA CYS A 183 -9.34 5.66 2.21
C CYS A 183 -8.16 6.62 2.42
N LEU A 184 -7.03 6.15 2.94
CA LEU A 184 -5.82 6.96 3.15
C LEU A 184 -5.24 7.45 1.82
N LEU A 185 -5.28 6.62 0.78
CA LEU A 185 -4.83 6.97 -0.56
C LEU A 185 -5.70 8.06 -1.20
N TYR A 186 -7.00 8.00 -0.99
CA TYR A 186 -7.93 8.98 -1.55
C TYR A 186 -7.79 10.37 -0.91
N THR A 187 -7.37 10.43 0.35
CA THR A 187 -7.20 11.67 1.10
C THR A 187 -5.82 12.29 0.98
N SER A 188 -4.83 11.56 0.41
CA SER A 188 -3.48 12.08 0.22
C SER A 188 -3.39 12.84 -1.10
N PRO A 189 -3.10 14.16 -1.09
CA PRO A 189 -2.96 14.95 -2.32
C PRO A 189 -1.79 14.41 -3.18
N SER A 190 -1.97 14.46 -4.49
CA SER A 190 -0.91 14.07 -5.42
C SER A 190 0.29 15.01 -5.30
N PRO A 191 1.53 14.53 -5.43
CA PRO A 191 2.71 15.39 -5.48
C PRO A 191 2.64 16.49 -6.56
N ARG A 192 1.79 16.32 -7.59
CA ARG A 192 1.54 17.33 -8.64
C ARG A 192 0.65 18.47 -8.17
N ASP A 193 -0.20 18.26 -7.18
CA ASP A 193 -1.14 19.28 -6.71
C ASP A 193 -0.43 20.42 -5.97
N ARG A 194 0.84 20.20 -5.55
CA ARG A 194 1.69 21.22 -4.92
C ARG A 194 2.18 22.30 -5.91
N SER A 195 2.20 21.99 -7.21
CA SER A 195 2.70 22.94 -8.24
C SER A 195 1.68 23.98 -8.68
N VAL A 196 0.44 23.92 -8.24
CA VAL A 196 -0.67 24.77 -8.69
C VAL A 196 -0.94 25.95 -7.74
N SER A 197 -0.34 25.97 -6.56
CA SER A 197 -0.52 27.04 -5.57
C SER A 197 0.70 28.00 -5.52
N ARG A 198 1.02 28.62 -6.66
CA ARG A 198 1.87 29.82 -6.72
C ARG A 198 1.16 30.90 -7.48
#